data_ce6840cf6c88f6481b9d1d68e4d3252e
#
_entry.id   ce6840cf6c88f6481b9d1d68e4d3252e
#
_cell.length_a   1.000
_cell.length_b   1.000
_cell.length_c   1.000
_cell.angle_alpha   90.00
_cell.angle_beta   90.00
_cell.angle_gamma   90.00
#
_symmetry.space_group_name_H-M   'P 1'
#
loop_
_entity.id
_entity.type
_entity.pdbx_description
1 polymer ?
#
loop_
_entity_poly.entity_id
_entity_poly.type
_entity_poly.pdbx_seq_one_letter_code
_entity_poly.pdbx_strand_id
1 'polypeptide(L)'
;GAYRCLFPTDILHVLNAGSKENWSNSGYATHWAIASFIGSLNYDYASKYLLSLKMRSDGSSRLASGNRWSTFPSVSAAWRISSESFMEKTQIFLNDLKIRASWGLTGATTGVGLYPSYSTIGFGNAALGNQYILSAYLSGLGNTDLGWEKTSMLDFGFDARLLDNRLGVTFDYYLKNTKDILIGLPVPLEYGFGKPNVNIGELQNNGWEVELSWNDKIGEFRYGIQANLSNNKNEVKDLGGTSPWKDGYTAE
;
A
#
# COMPACT_ATOMS: atom_id res chain seq x y z
N GLY A 1 30.08 -4.54 7.76
CA GLY A 1 30.64 -4.87 9.05
C GLY A 1 32.10 -5.31 8.93
N ALA A 2 32.89 -5.18 9.98
CA ALA A 2 34.22 -5.72 10.09
C ALA A 2 34.36 -6.40 11.45
N TYR A 3 35.09 -7.50 11.49
CA TYR A 3 35.29 -8.30 12.71
C TYR A 3 36.75 -8.61 12.88
N ARG A 4 37.23 -8.46 14.11
CA ARG A 4 38.55 -8.95 14.61
C ARG A 4 38.40 -9.55 16.00
N CYS A 5 39.25 -10.50 16.32
CA CYS A 5 39.31 -11.15 17.62
C CYS A 5 40.73 -11.13 18.14
N LEU A 6 40.96 -11.73 19.31
CA LEU A 6 42.26 -11.84 19.95
C LEU A 6 42.97 -10.48 20.16
N PHE A 7 42.30 -9.59 20.89
CA PHE A 7 42.91 -8.32 21.30
C PHE A 7 43.99 -8.52 22.34
N PRO A 8 45.07 -7.75 22.27
CA PRO A 8 46.20 -7.93 23.20
C PRO A 8 45.90 -7.57 24.66
N THR A 9 44.82 -6.78 24.87
CA THR A 9 44.32 -6.42 26.22
C THR A 9 42.84 -6.17 26.18
N ASP A 10 42.13 -6.32 27.32
CA ASP A 10 40.70 -6.03 27.47
C ASP A 10 40.37 -4.52 27.47
N ILE A 11 41.38 -3.67 27.36
CA ILE A 11 41.20 -2.20 27.39
C ILE A 11 41.24 -1.60 26.00
N LEU A 12 41.87 -2.27 25.03
CA LEU A 12 42.11 -1.74 23.68
C LEU A 12 41.27 -2.49 22.61
N HIS A 13 40.03 -2.04 22.37
CA HIS A 13 39.09 -2.67 21.46
C HIS A 13 38.94 -1.92 20.12
N VAL A 14 40.02 -1.39 19.57
CA VAL A 14 40.05 -0.82 18.23
C VAL A 14 40.38 -1.89 17.19
N LEU A 15 39.68 -1.90 16.06
CA LEU A 15 39.82 -2.93 15.01
C LEU A 15 41.30 -3.17 14.61
N ASN A 16 42.13 -2.12 14.61
CA ASN A 16 43.54 -2.21 14.24
C ASN A 16 44.42 -2.98 15.27
N ALA A 17 43.96 -3.10 16.51
CA ALA A 17 44.69 -3.80 17.58
C ALA A 17 44.36 -5.31 17.63
N GLY A 18 43.27 -5.77 16.98
CA GLY A 18 42.93 -7.19 16.93
C GLY A 18 43.84 -7.98 15.99
N SER A 19 43.97 -9.29 16.27
CA SER A 19 44.73 -10.22 15.43
C SER A 19 44.33 -10.14 13.95
N LYS A 20 45.30 -10.39 13.08
CA LYS A 20 45.04 -10.57 11.64
C LYS A 20 44.53 -11.97 11.29
N GLU A 21 44.48 -12.87 12.26
CA GLU A 21 43.92 -14.21 12.09
C GLU A 21 42.40 -14.15 12.21
N ASN A 22 41.69 -14.89 11.39
CA ASN A 22 40.22 -14.99 11.38
C ASN A 22 39.50 -13.63 11.26
N TRP A 23 40.12 -12.66 10.59
CA TRP A 23 39.47 -11.40 10.32
C TRP A 23 38.49 -11.51 9.17
N SER A 24 37.38 -10.82 9.26
CA SER A 24 36.40 -10.72 8.14
C SER A 24 35.90 -9.29 8.00
N ASN A 25 35.60 -8.92 6.79
CA ASN A 25 34.89 -7.70 6.50
C ASN A 25 33.80 -8.00 5.46
N SER A 26 32.68 -7.32 5.58
CA SER A 26 31.60 -7.40 4.61
C SER A 26 30.98 -6.02 4.44
N GLY A 27 30.55 -5.74 3.25
CA GLY A 27 29.84 -4.52 2.93
C GLY A 27 28.97 -4.73 1.70
N TYR A 28 27.83 -4.06 1.67
CA TYR A 28 26.97 -4.05 0.51
C TYR A 28 26.35 -2.66 0.33
N ALA A 29 26.03 -2.33 -0.89
CA ALA A 29 25.27 -1.16 -1.23
C ALA A 29 24.07 -1.58 -2.08
N THR A 30 22.93 -0.97 -1.82
CA THR A 30 21.70 -1.20 -2.58
C THR A 30 21.14 0.12 -3.07
N HIS A 31 20.60 0.11 -4.27
CA HIS A 31 20.00 1.27 -4.89
C HIS A 31 18.63 0.92 -5.43
N TRP A 32 17.69 1.84 -5.29
CA TRP A 32 16.39 1.77 -5.95
C TRP A 32 15.94 3.17 -6.33
N ALA A 33 15.09 3.26 -7.34
CA ALA A 33 14.56 4.52 -7.83
C ALA A 33 13.11 4.35 -8.27
N ILE A 34 12.34 5.43 -8.14
CA ILE A 34 11.00 5.57 -8.73
C ILE A 34 11.01 6.83 -9.59
N ALA A 35 10.47 6.73 -10.78
CA ALA A 35 10.18 7.86 -11.64
C ALA A 35 8.67 7.96 -11.84
N SER A 36 8.11 9.16 -11.79
CA SER A 36 6.66 9.37 -11.86
C SER A 36 6.30 10.52 -12.81
N PHE A 37 5.29 10.30 -13.65
CA PHE A 37 4.63 11.34 -14.44
C PHE A 37 3.22 11.53 -13.92
N ILE A 38 2.82 12.77 -13.67
CA ILE A 38 1.52 13.09 -13.09
C ILE A 38 0.86 14.17 -13.94
N GLY A 39 -0.41 13.92 -14.31
CA GLY A 39 -1.28 14.87 -14.95
C GLY A 39 -2.61 15.00 -14.22
N SER A 40 -3.17 16.21 -14.14
CA SER A 40 -4.49 16.45 -13.58
C SER A 40 -5.24 17.50 -14.37
N LEU A 41 -6.55 17.26 -14.51
CA LEU A 41 -7.51 18.20 -15.09
C LEU A 41 -8.67 18.36 -14.09
N ASN A 42 -8.94 19.60 -13.70
CA ASN A 42 -10.08 19.92 -12.86
C ASN A 42 -10.99 20.86 -13.63
N TYR A 43 -12.28 20.56 -13.63
CA TYR A 43 -13.32 21.35 -14.28
C TYR A 43 -14.39 21.68 -13.25
N ASP A 44 -14.72 22.96 -13.17
CA ASP A 44 -15.79 23.49 -12.35
C ASP A 44 -16.74 24.29 -13.25
N TYR A 45 -18.00 23.92 -13.23
CA TYR A 45 -19.05 24.66 -13.94
C TYR A 45 -20.03 25.24 -12.94
N ALA A 46 -20.00 26.58 -12.84
CA ALA A 46 -20.90 27.38 -12.00
C ALA A 46 -20.89 26.95 -10.51
N SER A 47 -19.81 26.35 -10.02
CA SER A 47 -19.71 25.73 -8.68
C SER A 47 -20.79 24.68 -8.38
N LYS A 48 -21.47 24.20 -9.41
CA LYS A 48 -22.53 23.16 -9.35
C LYS A 48 -21.99 21.79 -9.72
N TYR A 49 -21.28 21.71 -10.84
CA TYR A 49 -20.75 20.47 -11.37
C TYR A 49 -19.23 20.51 -11.33
N LEU A 50 -18.67 19.58 -10.59
CA LEU A 50 -17.22 19.50 -10.36
C LEU A 50 -16.74 18.17 -10.94
N LEU A 51 -15.70 18.20 -11.77
CA LEU A 51 -15.06 17.02 -12.32
C LEU A 51 -13.54 17.11 -12.12
N SER A 52 -12.95 16.04 -11.65
CA SER A 52 -11.50 15.92 -11.55
C SER A 52 -11.05 14.63 -12.22
N LEU A 53 -10.13 14.76 -13.16
CA LEU A 53 -9.45 13.64 -13.82
C LEU A 53 -7.98 13.70 -13.44
N LYS A 54 -7.44 12.58 -12.99
CA LYS A 54 -6.01 12.47 -12.66
C LYS A 54 -5.44 11.21 -13.28
N MET A 55 -4.21 11.29 -13.71
CA MET A 55 -3.45 10.16 -14.21
C MET A 55 -2.04 10.23 -13.66
N ARG A 56 -1.56 9.11 -13.13
CA ARG A 56 -0.20 8.94 -12.67
C ARG A 56 0.40 7.70 -13.31
N SER A 57 1.59 7.84 -13.87
CA SER A 57 2.36 6.72 -14.41
C SER A 57 3.66 6.63 -13.63
N ASP A 58 3.87 5.50 -12.97
CA ASP A 58 5.02 5.25 -12.10
C ASP A 58 5.88 4.12 -12.65
N GLY A 59 7.19 4.32 -12.61
CA GLY A 59 8.18 3.32 -12.96
C GLY A 59 9.10 3.01 -11.78
N SER A 60 9.16 1.74 -11.36
CA SER A 60 10.01 1.28 -10.26
C SER A 60 11.17 0.43 -10.74
N SER A 61 12.39 0.75 -10.29
CA SER A 61 13.58 -0.06 -10.58
C SER A 61 13.59 -1.42 -9.86
N ARG A 62 12.67 -1.64 -8.91
CA ARG A 62 12.53 -2.92 -8.21
C ARG A 62 11.96 -4.01 -9.11
N LEU A 63 11.25 -3.65 -10.16
CA LEU A 63 10.60 -4.58 -11.08
C LEU A 63 11.47 -4.82 -12.32
N ALA A 64 11.29 -5.96 -12.96
CA ALA A 64 11.94 -6.30 -14.23
C ALA A 64 11.53 -5.30 -15.34
N SER A 65 12.35 -5.16 -16.37
CA SER A 65 12.19 -4.12 -17.38
C SER A 65 10.81 -4.09 -18.05
N GLY A 66 10.15 -5.22 -18.23
CA GLY A 66 8.82 -5.34 -18.82
C GLY A 66 7.68 -4.89 -17.91
N ASN A 67 7.87 -4.93 -16.58
CA ASN A 67 6.83 -4.68 -15.59
C ASN A 67 7.07 -3.41 -14.75
N ARG A 68 8.11 -2.63 -15.09
CA ARG A 68 8.49 -1.43 -14.32
C ARG A 68 7.42 -0.38 -14.26
N TRP A 69 6.78 -0.10 -15.40
CA TRP A 69 5.83 0.99 -15.53
C TRP A 69 4.39 0.52 -15.37
N SER A 70 3.63 1.26 -14.59
CA SER A 70 2.18 1.09 -14.48
C SER A 70 1.48 2.44 -14.40
N THR A 71 0.26 2.51 -14.93
CA THR A 71 -0.53 3.74 -14.99
C THR A 71 -1.76 3.62 -14.11
N PHE A 72 -2.01 4.66 -13.33
CA PHE A 72 -3.03 4.73 -12.30
C PHE A 72 -3.95 5.91 -12.56
N PRO A 73 -5.05 5.71 -13.29
CA PRO A 73 -6.06 6.74 -13.52
C PRO A 73 -6.96 6.90 -12.30
N SER A 74 -7.53 8.11 -12.14
CA SER A 74 -8.65 8.36 -11.24
C SER A 74 -9.57 9.42 -11.78
N VAL A 75 -10.84 9.28 -11.47
CA VAL A 75 -11.91 10.21 -11.82
C VAL A 75 -12.76 10.46 -10.58
N SER A 76 -13.13 11.73 -10.37
CA SER A 76 -14.12 12.09 -9.37
C SER A 76 -15.07 13.13 -9.93
N ALA A 77 -16.33 13.00 -9.58
CA ALA A 77 -17.37 13.95 -9.92
C ALA A 77 -18.16 14.34 -8.68
N ALA A 78 -18.58 15.58 -8.61
CA ALA A 78 -19.47 16.04 -7.57
C ALA A 78 -20.53 16.98 -8.16
N TRP A 79 -21.72 16.89 -7.60
CA TRP A 79 -22.85 17.73 -7.95
C TRP A 79 -23.38 18.42 -6.69
N ARG A 80 -23.31 19.74 -6.68
CA ARG A 80 -23.90 20.56 -5.62
C ARG A 80 -25.36 20.81 -5.94
N ILE A 81 -26.21 19.92 -5.48
CA ILE A 81 -27.66 19.93 -5.74
C ILE A 81 -28.32 21.17 -5.15
N SER A 82 -27.84 21.61 -3.95
CA SER A 82 -28.37 22.80 -3.28
C SER A 82 -28.26 24.09 -4.12
N SER A 83 -27.36 24.11 -5.11
CA SER A 83 -27.20 25.26 -6.01
C SER A 83 -28.15 25.24 -7.21
N GLU A 84 -29.03 24.24 -7.33
CA GLU A 84 -30.02 24.16 -8.38
C GLU A 84 -31.28 24.96 -8.05
N SER A 85 -31.91 25.56 -9.05
CA SER A 85 -33.11 26.41 -8.88
C SER A 85 -34.30 25.69 -8.26
N PHE A 86 -34.44 24.37 -8.52
CA PHE A 86 -35.50 23.56 -7.92
C PHE A 86 -35.32 23.35 -6.40
N MET A 87 -34.12 23.61 -5.86
CA MET A 87 -33.79 23.45 -4.44
C MET A 87 -33.93 24.75 -3.64
N GLU A 88 -34.22 25.89 -4.27
CA GLU A 88 -34.32 27.19 -3.58
C GLU A 88 -35.27 27.16 -2.36
N LYS A 89 -36.43 26.47 -2.50
CA LYS A 89 -37.40 26.35 -1.41
C LYS A 89 -36.92 25.50 -0.23
N THR A 90 -35.97 24.61 -0.44
CA THR A 90 -35.43 23.73 0.60
C THR A 90 -34.30 24.38 1.38
N GLN A 91 -33.74 25.48 0.91
CA GLN A 91 -32.62 26.19 1.56
C GLN A 91 -32.98 26.71 2.96
N ILE A 92 -34.26 26.77 3.32
CA ILE A 92 -34.72 27.13 4.66
C ILE A 92 -34.18 26.18 5.74
N PHE A 93 -34.05 24.89 5.41
CA PHE A 93 -33.54 23.87 6.32
C PHE A 93 -32.31 23.12 5.82
N LEU A 94 -32.12 23.03 4.47
CA LEU A 94 -31.00 22.37 3.81
C LEU A 94 -30.14 23.42 3.11
N ASN A 95 -29.10 23.89 3.79
CA ASN A 95 -28.27 25.01 3.33
C ASN A 95 -27.29 24.61 2.23
N ASP A 96 -26.74 23.39 2.30
CA ASP A 96 -25.90 22.81 1.24
C ASP A 96 -26.13 21.31 1.15
N LEU A 97 -26.12 20.81 -0.08
CA LEU A 97 -26.15 19.39 -0.38
C LEU A 97 -25.27 19.14 -1.59
N LYS A 98 -24.24 18.34 -1.40
CA LYS A 98 -23.32 17.92 -2.45
C LYS A 98 -23.22 16.39 -2.46
N ILE A 99 -23.51 15.78 -3.60
CA ILE A 99 -23.30 14.36 -3.87
C ILE A 99 -21.95 14.22 -4.59
N ARG A 100 -21.19 13.17 -4.26
CA ARG A 100 -19.90 12.89 -4.87
C ARG A 100 -19.77 11.42 -5.18
N ALA A 101 -19.04 11.14 -6.25
CA ALA A 101 -18.64 9.81 -6.65
C ALA A 101 -17.21 9.86 -7.14
N SER A 102 -16.42 8.87 -6.77
CA SER A 102 -15.06 8.74 -7.26
C SER A 102 -14.70 7.29 -7.54
N TRP A 103 -13.82 7.12 -8.52
CA TRP A 103 -13.16 5.87 -8.80
C TRP A 103 -11.68 6.15 -9.07
N GLY A 104 -10.82 5.29 -8.55
CA GLY A 104 -9.39 5.42 -8.76
C GLY A 104 -8.65 4.10 -8.66
N LEU A 105 -7.54 4.04 -9.37
CA LEU A 105 -6.56 2.96 -9.30
C LEU A 105 -5.29 3.48 -8.65
N THR A 106 -4.71 2.70 -7.74
CA THR A 106 -3.41 2.97 -7.13
C THR A 106 -2.54 1.74 -7.19
N GLY A 107 -1.23 1.94 -7.20
CA GLY A 107 -0.26 0.85 -7.22
C GLY A 107 0.70 0.89 -6.04
N ALA A 108 1.16 -0.28 -5.62
CA ALA A 108 2.19 -0.43 -4.61
C ALA A 108 3.26 -1.44 -5.04
N THR A 109 4.49 -1.20 -4.58
CA THR A 109 5.63 -2.13 -4.70
C THR A 109 6.30 -2.36 -3.36
N THR A 110 5.60 -2.09 -2.26
CA THR A 110 6.15 -2.18 -0.90
C THR A 110 6.57 -3.59 -0.50
N GLY A 111 5.84 -4.60 -0.95
CA GLY A 111 6.16 -6.02 -0.74
C GLY A 111 7.27 -6.55 -1.64
N VAL A 112 7.67 -5.80 -2.67
CA VAL A 112 8.71 -6.20 -3.61
C VAL A 112 10.08 -5.92 -3.00
N GLY A 113 10.93 -6.96 -2.88
CA GLY A 113 12.34 -6.81 -2.46
C GLY A 113 13.15 -5.93 -3.43
N LEU A 114 14.45 -5.83 -3.11
CA LEU A 114 15.41 -5.13 -3.97
C LEU A 114 15.93 -6.09 -5.01
N TYR A 115 15.75 -6.27 -6.13
CA TYR A 115 16.26 -7.25 -7.12
C TYR A 115 15.51 -8.59 -7.14
N PRO A 116 14.17 -8.63 -7.01
CA PRO A 116 13.40 -9.86 -6.91
C PRO A 116 13.36 -10.68 -8.23
N SER A 117 13.78 -10.06 -9.33
CA SER A 117 13.86 -10.70 -10.65
C SER A 117 15.13 -11.54 -10.85
N TYR A 118 16.08 -11.46 -9.90
CA TYR A 118 17.33 -12.21 -10.01
C TYR A 118 17.33 -13.37 -9.04
N SER A 119 17.73 -14.55 -9.55
CA SER A 119 18.03 -15.69 -8.70
C SER A 119 19.35 -15.47 -7.96
N THR A 120 19.39 -15.85 -6.70
CA THR A 120 20.55 -15.66 -5.84
C THR A 120 21.22 -16.99 -5.54
N ILE A 121 22.55 -16.99 -5.48
CA ILE A 121 23.37 -18.14 -5.13
C ILE A 121 23.93 -17.92 -3.72
N GLY A 122 23.71 -18.89 -2.85
CA GLY A 122 24.32 -18.96 -1.53
C GLY A 122 25.55 -19.86 -1.58
N PHE A 123 26.48 -19.60 -0.67
CA PHE A 123 27.65 -20.45 -0.45
C PHE A 123 27.57 -21.05 0.95
N GLY A 124 27.95 -22.31 1.06
CA GLY A 124 27.94 -23.05 2.30
C GLY A 124 28.93 -24.20 2.27
N ASN A 125 29.07 -24.89 3.41
CA ASN A 125 29.88 -26.08 3.47
C ASN A 125 29.00 -27.32 3.29
N ALA A 126 29.40 -28.20 2.38
CA ALA A 126 28.80 -29.51 2.21
C ALA A 126 29.78 -30.59 2.67
N ALA A 127 29.25 -31.66 3.25
CA ALA A 127 30.06 -32.85 3.59
C ALA A 127 30.12 -33.77 2.39
N LEU A 128 31.33 -34.09 1.91
CA LEU A 128 31.57 -35.08 0.88
C LEU A 128 32.54 -36.12 1.44
N GLY A 129 32.00 -37.29 1.76
CA GLY A 129 32.74 -38.29 2.53
C GLY A 129 33.11 -37.74 3.90
N ASN A 130 34.40 -37.74 4.24
CA ASN A 130 34.92 -37.27 5.51
C ASN A 130 35.51 -35.83 5.48
N GLN A 131 35.19 -35.07 4.41
CA GLN A 131 35.71 -33.71 4.22
C GLN A 131 34.56 -32.69 4.05
N TYR A 132 34.80 -31.47 4.58
CA TYR A 132 33.94 -30.30 4.30
C TYR A 132 34.48 -29.59 3.06
N ILE A 133 33.62 -29.45 2.06
CA ILE A 133 33.93 -28.72 0.84
C ILE A 133 33.02 -27.48 0.73
N LEU A 134 33.56 -26.41 0.14
CA LEU A 134 32.74 -25.25 -0.21
C LEU A 134 31.76 -25.64 -1.30
N SER A 135 30.49 -25.39 -1.07
CA SER A 135 29.40 -25.65 -2.03
C SER A 135 28.69 -24.34 -2.39
N ALA A 136 28.17 -24.28 -3.60
CA ALA A 136 27.26 -23.24 -4.04
C ALA A 136 25.88 -23.84 -4.27
N TYR A 137 24.84 -23.14 -3.81
CA TYR A 137 23.45 -23.58 -3.95
C TYR A 137 22.55 -22.42 -4.33
N LEU A 138 21.41 -22.71 -4.95
CA LEU A 138 20.39 -21.71 -5.24
C LEU A 138 19.71 -21.30 -3.92
N SER A 139 19.93 -20.06 -3.46
CA SER A 139 19.37 -19.56 -2.20
C SER A 139 18.04 -18.85 -2.38
N GLY A 140 17.73 -18.37 -3.59
CA GLY A 140 16.47 -17.72 -3.92
C GLY A 140 16.18 -17.80 -5.41
N LEU A 141 14.92 -18.00 -5.75
CA LEU A 141 14.44 -18.01 -7.13
C LEU A 141 13.94 -16.61 -7.48
N GLY A 142 14.53 -16.01 -8.53
CA GLY A 142 14.07 -14.75 -9.09
C GLY A 142 12.79 -14.93 -9.90
N ASN A 143 11.91 -13.92 -9.86
CA ASN A 143 10.70 -13.89 -10.66
C ASN A 143 10.65 -12.60 -11.49
N THR A 144 10.78 -12.74 -12.80
CA THR A 144 10.74 -11.63 -13.77
C THR A 144 9.33 -11.12 -14.04
N ASP A 145 8.30 -11.90 -13.67
CA ASP A 145 6.90 -11.60 -13.93
C ASP A 145 6.26 -10.76 -12.80
N LEU A 146 7.03 -10.48 -11.74
CA LEU A 146 6.56 -9.61 -10.66
C LEU A 146 6.15 -8.23 -11.18
N GLY A 147 4.94 -7.83 -10.77
CA GLY A 147 4.33 -6.57 -11.13
C GLY A 147 3.90 -5.74 -9.92
N TRP A 148 3.19 -4.67 -10.20
CA TRP A 148 2.58 -3.82 -9.20
C TRP A 148 1.37 -4.48 -8.55
N GLU A 149 1.28 -4.41 -7.23
CA GLU A 149 0.00 -4.60 -6.54
C GLU A 149 -0.93 -3.46 -6.92
N LYS A 150 -2.17 -3.77 -7.27
CA LYS A 150 -3.15 -2.78 -7.75
C LYS A 150 -4.35 -2.72 -6.82
N THR A 151 -4.68 -1.52 -6.37
CA THR A 151 -5.88 -1.26 -5.59
C THR A 151 -6.82 -0.36 -6.37
N SER A 152 -8.01 -0.89 -6.68
CA SER A 152 -9.14 -0.15 -7.24
C SER A 152 -10.07 0.25 -6.11
N MET A 153 -10.46 1.51 -6.04
CA MET A 153 -11.43 2.02 -5.06
C MET A 153 -12.56 2.76 -5.76
N LEU A 154 -13.77 2.39 -5.44
CA LEU A 154 -15.01 3.09 -5.79
C LEU A 154 -15.58 3.69 -4.51
N ASP A 155 -15.96 4.95 -4.57
CA ASP A 155 -16.49 5.70 -3.44
C ASP A 155 -17.71 6.51 -3.85
N PHE A 156 -18.76 6.47 -3.02
CA PHE A 156 -19.95 7.29 -3.15
C PHE A 156 -20.24 7.98 -1.82
N GLY A 157 -20.46 9.27 -1.87
CA GLY A 157 -20.75 10.01 -0.65
C GLY A 157 -21.63 11.22 -0.89
N PHE A 158 -22.09 11.79 0.21
CA PHE A 158 -22.73 13.09 0.22
C PHE A 158 -22.31 13.92 1.42
N ASP A 159 -22.30 15.22 1.23
CA ASP A 159 -22.12 16.23 2.27
C ASP A 159 -23.37 17.08 2.37
N ALA A 160 -23.96 17.18 3.55
CA ALA A 160 -25.13 18.01 3.81
C ALA A 160 -24.86 19.02 4.94
N ARG A 161 -25.36 20.24 4.76
CA ARG A 161 -25.39 21.28 5.79
C ARG A 161 -26.85 21.69 6.02
N LEU A 162 -27.29 21.58 7.26
CA LEU A 162 -28.68 21.82 7.65
C LEU A 162 -28.76 22.83 8.80
N LEU A 163 -29.97 23.38 8.99
CA LEU A 163 -30.32 24.22 10.14
C LEU A 163 -29.37 25.42 10.28
N ASP A 164 -29.29 26.26 9.27
CA ASP A 164 -28.39 27.41 9.21
C ASP A 164 -26.92 27.02 9.38
N ASN A 165 -26.50 25.91 8.77
CA ASN A 165 -25.18 25.31 8.85
C ASN A 165 -24.76 24.82 10.26
N ARG A 166 -25.71 24.65 11.19
CA ARG A 166 -25.42 24.12 12.52
C ARG A 166 -25.15 22.63 12.48
N LEU A 167 -25.95 21.87 11.72
CA LEU A 167 -25.78 20.43 11.55
C LEU A 167 -25.06 20.13 10.24
N GLY A 168 -23.91 19.47 10.32
CA GLY A 168 -23.20 18.87 9.20
C GLY A 168 -23.34 17.37 9.24
N VAL A 169 -23.63 16.77 8.09
CA VAL A 169 -23.72 15.32 7.88
C VAL A 169 -22.87 14.96 6.68
N THR A 170 -21.92 14.08 6.88
CA THR A 170 -21.13 13.46 5.79
C THR A 170 -21.35 11.97 5.84
N PHE A 171 -21.59 11.37 4.68
CA PHE A 171 -21.72 9.93 4.51
C PHE A 171 -20.88 9.47 3.35
N ASP A 172 -20.17 8.37 3.54
CA ASP A 172 -19.40 7.69 2.52
C ASP A 172 -19.66 6.19 2.54
N TYR A 173 -19.74 5.61 1.35
CA TYR A 173 -19.71 4.18 1.11
C TYR A 173 -18.62 3.86 0.12
N TYR A 174 -17.73 2.94 0.47
CA TYR A 174 -16.61 2.58 -0.38
C TYR A 174 -16.53 1.07 -0.63
N LEU A 175 -16.00 0.75 -1.82
CA LEU A 175 -15.61 -0.59 -2.23
C LEU A 175 -14.17 -0.54 -2.71
N LYS A 176 -13.28 -1.24 -2.02
CA LYS A 176 -11.84 -1.28 -2.30
C LYS A 176 -11.43 -2.71 -2.62
N ASN A 177 -10.92 -2.94 -3.83
CA ASN A 177 -10.39 -4.23 -4.28
C ASN A 177 -8.89 -4.11 -4.51
N THR A 178 -8.11 -4.91 -3.79
CA THR A 178 -6.67 -5.03 -4.00
C THR A 178 -6.39 -6.36 -4.70
N LYS A 179 -5.76 -6.28 -5.86
CA LYS A 179 -5.38 -7.43 -6.70
C LYS A 179 -3.87 -7.49 -6.87
N ASP A 180 -3.42 -8.63 -7.37
CA ASP A 180 -2.00 -8.87 -7.64
C ASP A 180 -1.14 -8.73 -6.38
N ILE A 181 -1.71 -9.07 -5.19
CA ILE A 181 -0.99 -9.02 -3.91
C ILE A 181 0.15 -10.03 -3.95
N LEU A 182 1.31 -9.61 -3.46
CA LEU A 182 2.50 -10.45 -3.38
C LEU A 182 2.36 -11.51 -2.30
N ILE A 183 2.33 -12.76 -2.72
CA ILE A 183 2.29 -13.92 -1.83
C ILE A 183 3.50 -14.81 -2.11
N GLY A 184 4.18 -15.27 -1.03
CA GLY A 184 5.24 -16.26 -1.14
C GLY A 184 4.65 -17.63 -1.45
N LEU A 185 4.88 -18.12 -2.68
CA LEU A 185 4.37 -19.41 -3.11
C LEU A 185 5.07 -20.55 -2.34
N PRO A 186 4.33 -21.42 -1.63
CA PRO A 186 4.93 -22.57 -0.96
C PRO A 186 5.54 -23.51 -2.00
N VAL A 187 6.79 -23.84 -1.81
CA VAL A 187 7.52 -24.82 -2.61
C VAL A 187 7.97 -25.97 -1.73
N PRO A 188 8.07 -27.21 -2.24
CA PRO A 188 8.62 -28.33 -1.52
C PRO A 188 10.03 -28.04 -0.99
N LEU A 189 10.33 -28.46 0.23
CA LEU A 189 11.63 -28.22 0.87
C LEU A 189 12.80 -28.85 0.12
N GLU A 190 12.52 -29.87 -0.66
CA GLU A 190 13.48 -30.60 -1.48
C GLU A 190 14.15 -29.72 -2.54
N TYR A 191 13.51 -28.62 -2.94
CA TYR A 191 14.11 -27.67 -3.88
C TYR A 191 15.24 -26.82 -3.26
N GLY A 192 15.33 -26.75 -1.94
CA GLY A 192 16.44 -26.11 -1.24
C GLY A 192 16.47 -24.57 -1.28
N PHE A 193 15.48 -23.93 -1.86
CA PHE A 193 15.37 -22.46 -1.88
C PHE A 193 14.08 -21.95 -1.20
N GLY A 194 14.07 -20.67 -0.84
CA GLY A 194 12.93 -20.04 -0.20
C GLY A 194 11.72 -19.83 -1.12
N LYS A 195 10.59 -19.48 -0.56
CA LYS A 195 9.32 -19.24 -1.28
C LYS A 195 9.47 -18.06 -2.25
N PRO A 196 9.36 -18.27 -3.58
CA PRO A 196 9.34 -17.17 -4.53
C PRO A 196 8.05 -16.35 -4.35
N ASN A 197 8.16 -15.03 -4.47
CA ASN A 197 7.00 -14.15 -4.48
C ASN A 197 6.34 -14.14 -5.85
N VAL A 198 5.00 -14.16 -5.85
CA VAL A 198 4.16 -14.09 -7.05
C VAL A 198 2.96 -13.14 -6.79
N ASN A 199 2.45 -12.52 -7.83
CA ASN A 199 1.28 -11.64 -7.75
C ASN A 199 0.00 -12.45 -7.99
N ILE A 200 -0.61 -12.97 -6.93
CA ILE A 200 -1.77 -13.88 -7.02
C ILE A 200 -2.89 -13.59 -6.02
N GLY A 201 -2.65 -12.77 -5.00
CA GLY A 201 -3.65 -12.51 -3.96
C GLY A 201 -4.70 -11.48 -4.36
N GLU A 202 -5.93 -11.67 -3.88
CA GLU A 202 -7.02 -10.71 -4.01
C GLU A 202 -7.71 -10.48 -2.66
N LEU A 203 -7.86 -9.20 -2.28
CA LEU A 203 -8.50 -8.75 -1.04
C LEU A 203 -9.57 -7.71 -1.36
N GLN A 204 -10.73 -7.84 -0.77
CA GLN A 204 -11.82 -6.88 -0.87
C GLN A 204 -12.12 -6.26 0.50
N ASN A 205 -12.23 -4.94 0.53
CA ASN A 205 -12.73 -4.18 1.67
C ASN A 205 -13.93 -3.37 1.21
N ASN A 206 -15.02 -3.43 1.94
CA ASN A 206 -16.16 -2.56 1.76
C ASN A 206 -16.64 -2.04 3.10
N GLY A 207 -17.06 -0.81 3.12
CA GLY A 207 -17.48 -0.18 4.35
C GLY A 207 -18.26 1.10 4.12
N TRP A 208 -18.74 1.65 5.21
CA TRP A 208 -19.40 2.94 5.25
C TRP A 208 -18.90 3.76 6.44
N GLU A 209 -18.95 5.08 6.27
CA GLU A 209 -18.55 6.05 7.28
C GLU A 209 -19.61 7.14 7.37
N VAL A 210 -19.95 7.55 8.58
CA VAL A 210 -20.85 8.65 8.88
C VAL A 210 -20.13 9.62 9.79
N GLU A 211 -20.13 10.88 9.44
CA GLU A 211 -19.68 11.96 10.32
C GLU A 211 -20.84 12.93 10.57
N LEU A 212 -21.08 13.24 11.84
CA LEU A 212 -22.05 14.22 12.28
C LEU A 212 -21.30 15.34 13.00
N SER A 213 -21.61 16.57 12.65
CA SER A 213 -21.06 17.75 13.32
C SER A 213 -22.18 18.72 13.68
N TRP A 214 -22.20 19.16 14.93
CA TRP A 214 -23.09 20.20 15.41
C TRP A 214 -22.27 21.40 15.90
N ASN A 215 -22.54 22.57 15.35
CA ASN A 215 -21.90 23.82 15.75
C ASN A 215 -22.96 24.88 16.02
N ASP A 216 -22.93 25.46 17.19
CA ASP A 216 -23.91 26.49 17.54
C ASP A 216 -23.31 27.53 18.49
N LYS A 217 -24.08 28.61 18.78
CA LYS A 217 -23.71 29.66 19.70
C LYS A 217 -24.88 30.06 20.58
N ILE A 218 -24.60 30.34 21.83
CA ILE A 218 -25.55 30.91 22.79
C ILE A 218 -24.93 32.24 23.32
N GLY A 219 -25.43 33.38 22.82
CA GLY A 219 -24.78 34.66 23.08
C GLY A 219 -23.36 34.69 22.50
N GLU A 220 -22.35 34.89 23.35
CA GLU A 220 -20.93 34.89 22.99
C GLU A 220 -20.30 33.50 23.07
N PHE A 221 -20.95 32.55 23.72
CA PHE A 221 -20.44 31.19 23.89
C PHE A 221 -20.67 30.35 22.61
N ARG A 222 -19.57 29.83 22.04
CA ARG A 222 -19.58 28.93 20.86
C ARG A 222 -19.22 27.53 21.29
N TYR A 223 -19.95 26.55 20.79
CA TYR A 223 -19.67 25.15 21.07
C TYR A 223 -19.83 24.29 19.81
N GLY A 224 -19.11 23.19 19.76
CA GLY A 224 -19.17 22.22 18.68
C GLY A 224 -19.06 20.81 19.23
N ILE A 225 -19.80 19.88 18.62
CA ILE A 225 -19.79 18.46 18.92
C ILE A 225 -19.60 17.73 17.58
N GLN A 226 -18.70 16.77 17.56
CA GLN A 226 -18.50 15.88 16.42
C GLN A 226 -18.62 14.42 16.86
N ALA A 227 -19.24 13.62 16.01
CA ALA A 227 -19.33 12.17 16.18
C ALA A 227 -19.06 11.51 14.84
N ASN A 228 -18.30 10.43 14.85
CA ASN A 228 -18.08 9.58 13.69
C ASN A 228 -18.42 8.13 14.02
N LEU A 229 -18.93 7.43 13.03
CA LEU A 229 -19.23 6.01 13.09
C LEU A 229 -18.84 5.39 11.77
N SER A 230 -18.11 4.27 11.82
CA SER A 230 -17.71 3.55 10.62
C SER A 230 -17.85 2.05 10.82
N ASN A 231 -18.04 1.35 9.71
CA ASN A 231 -17.98 -0.11 9.64
C ASN A 231 -17.19 -0.53 8.42
N ASN A 232 -16.33 -1.51 8.58
CA ASN A 232 -15.53 -2.07 7.49
C ASN A 232 -15.61 -3.60 7.53
N LYS A 233 -15.89 -4.20 6.37
CA LYS A 233 -15.79 -5.64 6.15
C LYS A 233 -14.60 -5.91 5.25
N ASN A 234 -13.70 -6.77 5.73
CA ASN A 234 -12.55 -7.26 4.98
C ASN A 234 -12.80 -8.70 4.57
N GLU A 235 -12.52 -9.06 3.32
CA GLU A 235 -12.72 -10.40 2.78
C GLU A 235 -11.57 -10.76 1.84
N VAL A 236 -10.90 -11.86 2.14
CA VAL A 236 -9.92 -12.45 1.23
C VAL A 236 -10.67 -13.19 0.12
N LYS A 237 -10.49 -12.76 -1.12
CA LYS A 237 -11.18 -13.34 -2.29
C LYS A 237 -10.40 -14.47 -2.93
N ASP A 238 -9.08 -14.32 -3.01
CA ASP A 238 -8.21 -15.32 -3.62
C ASP A 238 -6.84 -15.31 -2.93
N LEU A 239 -6.32 -16.49 -2.69
CA LEU A 239 -4.97 -16.73 -2.19
C LEU A 239 -4.09 -17.45 -3.23
N GLY A 240 -4.53 -17.50 -4.49
CA GLY A 240 -3.81 -18.15 -5.58
C GLY A 240 -3.57 -19.64 -5.39
N GLY A 241 -4.52 -20.33 -4.76
CA GLY A 241 -4.41 -21.77 -4.45
C GLY A 241 -3.43 -22.09 -3.30
N THR A 242 -2.91 -21.08 -2.60
CA THR A 242 -2.11 -21.29 -1.38
C THR A 242 -3.01 -21.67 -0.20
N SER A 243 -2.41 -22.32 0.83
CA SER A 243 -3.16 -22.69 2.02
C SER A 243 -3.73 -21.44 2.71
N PRO A 244 -5.01 -21.45 3.15
CA PRO A 244 -5.58 -20.36 3.93
C PRO A 244 -4.99 -20.26 5.34
N TRP A 245 -4.17 -21.26 5.75
CA TRP A 245 -3.49 -21.29 7.02
C TRP A 245 -2.09 -20.70 6.90
N LYS A 246 -1.81 -19.68 7.69
CA LYS A 246 -0.48 -19.13 7.86
C LYS A 246 -0.21 -18.97 9.35
N ASP A 247 0.88 -19.57 9.83
CA ASP A 247 1.36 -19.43 11.21
C ASP A 247 0.31 -19.74 12.30
N GLY A 248 -0.60 -20.71 12.03
CA GLY A 248 -1.63 -21.13 12.96
C GLY A 248 -2.88 -20.25 13.00
N TYR A 249 -2.99 -19.26 12.14
CA TYR A 249 -4.19 -18.43 11.98
C TYR A 249 -4.97 -18.82 10.73
N THR A 250 -6.31 -18.84 10.83
CA THR A 250 -7.19 -18.92 9.67
C THR A 250 -7.27 -17.58 8.98
N ALA A 251 -7.21 -17.56 7.67
CA ALA A 251 -7.68 -16.42 6.89
C ALA A 251 -9.23 -16.51 6.85
N GLU A 252 -9.92 -15.72 7.67
CA GLU A 252 -11.35 -15.48 7.56
C GLU A 252 -11.65 -14.38 6.56
#